data_45c25222665718610b5edd2366c45c74
#
_entry.id   45c25222665718610b5edd2366c45c74
#
_cell.length_a   1.000
_cell.length_b   1.000
_cell.length_c   1.000
_cell.angle_alpha   90.00
_cell.angle_beta   90.00
_cell.angle_gamma   90.00
#
_symmetry.space_group_name_H-M   'P 1'
#
loop_
_entity.id
_entity.type
_entity.pdbx_description
1 polymer ?
#
loop_
_entity_poly.entity_id
_entity_poly.type
_entity_poly.pdbx_seq_one_letter_code
_entity_poly.pdbx_strand_id
1 'polypeptide(L)'
;HPRFRVSHPLGGDRRGDVMLLINGMPVIHIELKRSKVDVSQATFQIKRYTHEGVFGSGIFKMVQIFVAMTPEETLYFANPGLEENFKPEYYFHWEDFNNTIVSDWRRVVSDLLSIPMAHQLVGYYTIADDKDKTLKVLRSYQYFAVNKISDVTHKTNWDTHQHRGGFIWHTTGSGKTMTSFKSAQLIANSGDADKVVF
;
A
#
# COMPACT_ATOMS: atom_id res chain seq x y z
N HIS A 1 13.27 -4.99 21.96
CA HIS A 1 12.51 -5.15 20.72
C HIS A 1 13.45 -5.65 19.64
N PRO A 2 13.08 -6.69 18.90
CA PRO A 2 13.88 -7.17 17.79
C PRO A 2 13.89 -6.11 16.69
N ARG A 3 15.00 -5.40 16.57
CA ARG A 3 15.28 -4.52 15.45
C ARG A 3 16.03 -5.32 14.40
N PHE A 4 15.66 -5.19 13.13
CA PHE A 4 16.48 -5.75 12.08
C PHE A 4 17.72 -4.88 11.83
N ARG A 5 18.82 -5.51 11.45
CA ARG A 5 20.09 -4.84 11.18
C ARG A 5 20.47 -5.03 9.73
N VAL A 6 20.93 -3.97 9.11
CA VAL A 6 21.45 -3.97 7.75
C VAL A 6 22.90 -3.51 7.80
N SER A 7 23.81 -4.38 7.36
CA SER A 7 25.21 -4.00 7.19
C SER A 7 25.35 -3.11 5.96
N HIS A 8 25.92 -1.92 6.13
CA HIS A 8 26.12 -0.98 5.06
C HIS A 8 27.51 -1.13 4.43
N PRO A 9 27.63 -1.15 3.08
CA PRO A 9 28.93 -1.33 2.41
C PRO A 9 29.99 -0.28 2.75
N LEU A 10 29.57 0.94 3.11
CA LEU A 10 30.45 2.05 3.47
C LEU A 10 30.71 2.18 4.99
N GLY A 11 30.38 1.15 5.77
CA GLY A 11 30.58 1.12 7.21
C GLY A 11 29.41 1.69 8.02
N GLY A 12 29.13 1.02 9.14
CA GLY A 12 28.03 1.33 10.07
C GLY A 12 26.73 0.56 9.80
N ASP A 13 26.29 -0.15 10.81
CA ASP A 13 25.02 -0.88 10.76
C ASP A 13 23.84 0.09 10.79
N ARG A 14 22.85 -0.15 9.96
CA ARG A 14 21.55 0.49 10.06
C ARG A 14 20.58 -0.41 10.80
N ARG A 15 19.69 0.20 11.57
CA ARG A 15 18.67 -0.52 12.34
C ARG A 15 17.31 0.05 11.96
N GLY A 16 16.48 -0.80 11.36
CA GLY A 16 15.07 -0.50 11.16
C GLY A 16 14.22 -1.04 12.31
N ASP A 17 13.03 -0.49 12.48
CA ASP A 17 12.19 -0.86 13.62
C ASP A 17 11.44 -2.16 13.40
N VAL A 18 10.63 -2.25 12.34
CA VAL A 18 9.82 -3.46 12.05
C VAL A 18 9.86 -3.78 10.55
N MET A 19 9.92 -5.05 10.24
CA MET A 19 9.85 -5.56 8.87
C MET A 19 8.81 -6.68 8.80
N LEU A 20 7.81 -6.54 7.93
CA LEU A 20 6.90 -7.63 7.64
C LEU A 20 7.47 -8.48 6.51
N LEU A 21 7.44 -9.79 6.73
CA LEU A 21 7.97 -10.78 5.81
C LEU A 21 6.83 -11.66 5.28
N ILE A 22 6.84 -11.94 3.98
CA ILE A 22 6.02 -12.97 3.36
C ILE A 22 6.97 -14.08 2.88
N ASN A 23 6.83 -15.27 3.44
CA ASN A 23 7.72 -16.42 3.15
C ASN A 23 9.23 -16.07 3.29
N GLY A 24 9.57 -15.27 4.30
CA GLY A 24 10.94 -14.82 4.54
C GLY A 24 11.40 -13.62 3.70
N MET A 25 10.61 -13.17 2.74
CA MET A 25 10.91 -11.99 1.92
C MET A 25 10.37 -10.72 2.57
N PRO A 26 11.20 -9.68 2.77
CA PRO A 26 10.76 -8.41 3.34
C PRO A 26 9.90 -7.66 2.31
N VAL A 27 8.67 -7.34 2.69
CA VAL A 27 7.71 -6.70 1.79
C VAL A 27 7.19 -5.36 2.28
N ILE A 28 7.12 -5.16 3.61
CA ILE A 28 6.71 -3.89 4.21
C ILE A 28 7.71 -3.51 5.30
N HIS A 29 8.24 -2.30 5.21
CA HIS A 29 9.04 -1.70 6.28
C HIS A 29 8.22 -0.69 7.07
N ILE A 30 8.24 -0.79 8.39
CA ILE A 30 7.54 0.11 9.30
C ILE A 30 8.56 0.84 10.15
N GLU A 31 8.56 2.16 10.09
CA GLU A 31 9.36 3.05 10.93
C GLU A 31 8.48 3.66 12.02
N LEU A 32 8.90 3.52 13.27
CA LEU A 32 8.13 3.91 14.43
C LEU A 32 8.71 5.17 15.09
N LYS A 33 7.85 6.05 15.54
CA LYS A 33 8.20 7.18 16.40
C LYS A 33 7.35 7.20 17.66
N ARG A 34 7.86 7.85 18.70
CA ARG A 34 7.13 7.99 19.97
C ARG A 34 5.93 8.91 19.81
N SER A 35 4.99 8.78 20.74
CA SER A 35 3.91 9.75 20.92
C SER A 35 4.44 11.19 20.96
N LYS A 36 3.68 12.12 20.42
CA LYS A 36 4.00 13.56 20.30
C LYS A 36 5.18 13.89 19.37
N VAL A 37 5.70 12.94 18.64
CA VAL A 37 6.67 13.17 17.57
C VAL A 37 5.91 13.21 16.26
N ASP A 38 6.18 14.21 15.43
CA ASP A 38 5.57 14.33 14.11
C ASP A 38 5.92 13.11 13.24
N VAL A 39 4.93 12.52 12.60
CA VAL A 39 5.07 11.32 11.77
C VAL A 39 6.02 11.54 10.58
N SER A 40 6.18 12.79 10.15
CA SER A 40 7.14 13.17 9.10
C SER A 40 8.59 12.80 9.46
N GLN A 41 8.95 12.73 10.73
CA GLN A 41 10.28 12.25 11.13
C GLN A 41 10.52 10.79 10.76
N ALA A 42 9.46 9.95 10.75
CA ALA A 42 9.57 8.58 10.28
C ALA A 42 9.70 8.54 8.75
N THR A 43 8.94 9.34 8.01
CA THR A 43 9.07 9.41 6.54
C THR A 43 10.45 9.93 6.12
N PHE A 44 11.00 10.93 6.80
CA PHE A 44 12.37 11.41 6.58
C PHE A 44 13.43 10.35 6.87
N GLN A 45 13.23 9.54 7.90
CA GLN A 45 14.15 8.46 8.22
C GLN A 45 14.11 7.36 7.15
N ILE A 46 12.94 6.98 6.66
CA ILE A 46 12.77 6.03 5.53
C ILE A 46 13.47 6.59 4.29
N LYS A 47 13.24 7.86 3.94
CA LYS A 47 13.88 8.54 2.81
C LYS A 47 15.40 8.50 2.94
N ARG A 48 15.94 8.81 4.13
CA ARG A 48 17.37 8.73 4.40
C ARG A 48 17.92 7.32 4.21
N TYR A 49 17.23 6.27 4.67
CA TYR A 49 17.65 4.89 4.45
C TYR A 49 17.67 4.52 2.96
N THR A 50 16.74 5.06 2.18
CA THR A 50 16.75 4.88 0.72
C THR A 50 17.96 5.57 0.09
N HIS A 51 18.27 6.82 0.48
CA HIS A 51 19.45 7.54 0.06
C HIS A 51 20.75 6.77 0.38
N GLU A 52 20.82 6.18 1.56
CA GLU A 52 21.93 5.36 2.01
C GLU A 52 21.98 3.96 1.34
N GLY A 53 21.07 3.64 0.41
CA GLY A 53 21.06 2.40 -0.36
C GLY A 53 20.49 1.18 0.36
N VAL A 54 19.90 1.33 1.56
CA VAL A 54 19.34 0.20 2.34
C VAL A 54 18.31 -0.58 1.54
N PHE A 55 17.42 0.10 0.81
CA PHE A 55 16.37 -0.50 -0.01
C PHE A 55 16.74 -0.61 -1.50
N GLY A 56 17.97 -0.28 -1.86
CA GLY A 56 18.45 -0.31 -3.25
C GLY A 56 19.13 -1.63 -3.63
N SER A 57 19.54 -2.45 -2.66
CA SER A 57 20.32 -3.66 -2.90
C SER A 57 19.94 -4.80 -1.97
N GLY A 58 20.42 -6.01 -2.29
CA GLY A 58 20.19 -7.21 -1.48
C GLY A 58 18.70 -7.54 -1.32
N ILE A 59 18.37 -8.25 -0.26
CA ILE A 59 17.00 -8.72 0.00
C ILE A 59 16.01 -7.58 0.29
N PHE A 60 16.49 -6.47 0.86
CA PHE A 60 15.64 -5.32 1.21
C PHE A 60 15.16 -4.51 -0.01
N LYS A 61 15.73 -4.75 -1.20
CA LYS A 61 15.19 -4.24 -2.46
C LYS A 61 13.75 -4.73 -2.73
N MET A 62 13.35 -5.82 -2.09
CA MET A 62 12.00 -6.40 -2.24
C MET A 62 10.93 -5.66 -1.42
N VAL A 63 11.30 -4.71 -0.57
CA VAL A 63 10.35 -3.89 0.18
C VAL A 63 9.53 -3.05 -0.80
N GLN A 64 8.22 -3.28 -0.81
CA GLN A 64 7.28 -2.62 -1.73
C GLN A 64 6.53 -1.47 -1.08
N ILE A 65 6.34 -1.52 0.24
CA ILE A 65 5.53 -0.56 0.98
C ILE A 65 6.30 -0.08 2.19
N PHE A 66 6.19 1.21 2.44
CA PHE A 66 6.66 1.87 3.63
C PHE A 66 5.49 2.31 4.50
N VAL A 67 5.67 2.21 5.81
CA VAL A 67 4.73 2.70 6.81
C VAL A 67 5.50 3.54 7.83
N ALA A 68 5.07 4.77 8.00
CA ALA A 68 5.55 5.69 9.03
C ALA A 68 4.48 5.78 10.11
N MET A 69 4.81 5.47 11.37
CA MET A 69 3.81 5.30 12.42
C MET A 69 4.22 5.96 13.74
N THR A 70 3.29 6.69 14.31
CA THR A 70 3.24 7.09 15.71
C THR A 70 2.02 6.43 16.38
N PRO A 71 1.86 6.51 17.71
CA PRO A 71 0.63 6.05 18.35
C PRO A 71 -0.64 6.75 17.86
N GLU A 72 -0.53 7.98 17.35
CA GLU A 72 -1.64 8.84 16.99
C GLU A 72 -1.83 8.99 15.48
N GLU A 73 -0.83 8.64 14.67
CA GLU A 73 -0.88 8.87 13.23
C GLU A 73 -0.08 7.82 12.47
N THR A 74 -0.61 7.38 11.34
CA THR A 74 0.05 6.45 10.43
C THR A 74 -0.09 6.92 9.01
N LEU A 75 1.05 6.92 8.29
CA LEU A 75 1.11 7.12 6.85
C LEU A 75 1.64 5.85 6.19
N TYR A 76 1.07 5.49 5.05
CA TYR A 76 1.59 4.41 4.21
C TYR A 76 1.77 4.87 2.77
N PHE A 77 2.75 4.31 2.09
CA PHE A 77 3.05 4.65 0.69
C PHE A 77 3.87 3.54 0.02
N ALA A 78 3.80 3.48 -1.29
CA ALA A 78 4.62 2.55 -2.06
C ALA A 78 6.09 2.98 -2.05
N ASN A 79 6.99 2.00 -2.12
CA ASN A 79 8.42 2.28 -2.29
C ASN A 79 8.66 2.97 -3.64
N PRO A 80 9.09 4.22 -3.66
CA PRO A 80 9.26 4.98 -4.90
C PRO A 80 10.57 4.62 -5.65
N GLY A 81 11.40 3.74 -5.09
CA GLY A 81 12.68 3.31 -5.65
C GLY A 81 13.80 4.31 -5.43
N LEU A 82 13.68 5.51 -5.96
CA LEU A 82 14.71 6.56 -5.85
C LEU A 82 14.30 7.64 -4.87
N GLU A 83 15.30 8.28 -4.24
CA GLU A 83 15.07 9.33 -3.24
C GLU A 83 14.27 10.53 -3.78
N GLU A 84 14.53 10.93 -5.02
CA GLU A 84 13.84 12.04 -5.67
C GLU A 84 12.35 11.80 -5.89
N ASN A 85 11.92 10.55 -5.86
CA ASN A 85 10.52 10.16 -6.03
C ASN A 85 9.71 10.16 -4.72
N PHE A 86 10.35 10.47 -3.57
CA PHE A 86 9.64 10.65 -2.30
C PHE A 86 8.88 11.97 -2.31
N LYS A 87 7.57 11.89 -2.49
CA LYS A 87 6.67 13.04 -2.59
C LYS A 87 5.55 12.93 -1.57
N PRO A 88 5.36 13.92 -0.69
CA PRO A 88 4.34 13.88 0.36
C PRO A 88 2.91 13.64 -0.14
N GLU A 89 2.59 14.05 -1.37
CA GLU A 89 1.28 13.81 -1.99
C GLU A 89 0.97 12.32 -2.22
N TYR A 90 1.96 11.44 -2.10
CA TYR A 90 1.82 9.98 -2.19
C TYR A 90 1.84 9.28 -0.83
N TYR A 91 1.85 10.03 0.28
CA TYR A 91 1.72 9.49 1.62
C TYR A 91 0.26 9.54 2.05
N PHE A 92 -0.31 8.39 2.37
CA PHE A 92 -1.74 8.24 2.60
C PHE A 92 -2.01 7.82 4.04
N HIS A 93 -3.07 8.38 4.65
CA HIS A 93 -3.66 7.80 5.83
C HIS A 93 -4.51 6.59 5.44
N TRP A 94 -4.58 5.60 6.33
CA TRP A 94 -5.60 4.58 6.22
C TRP A 94 -6.93 5.15 6.71
N GLU A 95 -7.96 5.02 5.90
CA GLU A 95 -9.31 5.46 6.20
C GLU A 95 -10.22 4.24 6.25
N ASP A 96 -11.30 4.32 7.03
CA ASP A 96 -12.33 3.30 7.02
C ASP A 96 -13.28 3.44 5.81
N PHE A 97 -14.28 2.57 5.75
CA PHE A 97 -15.26 2.59 4.66
C PHE A 97 -16.04 3.91 4.53
N ASN A 98 -16.12 4.70 5.60
CA ASN A 98 -16.76 6.01 5.62
C ASN A 98 -15.80 7.17 5.32
N ASN A 99 -14.59 6.88 4.87
CA ASN A 99 -13.50 7.84 4.66
C ASN A 99 -13.08 8.58 5.95
N THR A 100 -13.21 7.92 7.10
CA THR A 100 -12.73 8.46 8.37
C THR A 100 -11.32 7.95 8.62
N ILE A 101 -10.39 8.89 8.88
CA ILE A 101 -8.99 8.52 9.15
C ILE A 101 -8.92 7.66 10.41
N VAL A 102 -8.24 6.52 10.28
CA VAL A 102 -7.94 5.62 11.39
C VAL A 102 -6.62 6.05 12.02
N SER A 103 -6.71 6.80 13.13
CA SER A 103 -5.53 7.35 13.81
C SER A 103 -4.93 6.40 14.85
N ASP A 104 -5.73 5.56 15.51
CA ASP A 104 -5.24 4.59 16.51
C ASP A 104 -4.38 3.51 15.82
N TRP A 105 -3.12 3.44 16.21
CA TRP A 105 -2.17 2.46 15.67
C TRP A 105 -2.62 1.01 15.82
N ARG A 106 -3.35 0.66 16.91
CA ARG A 106 -3.86 -0.71 17.11
C ARG A 106 -4.85 -1.09 16.03
N ARG A 107 -5.72 -0.15 15.70
CA ARG A 107 -6.70 -0.33 14.65
C ARG A 107 -6.04 -0.37 13.28
N VAL A 108 -5.05 0.48 13.03
CA VAL A 108 -4.25 0.41 11.78
C VAL A 108 -3.56 -0.93 11.65
N VAL A 109 -2.96 -1.46 12.71
CA VAL A 109 -2.32 -2.79 12.69
C VAL A 109 -3.34 -3.89 12.39
N SER A 110 -4.55 -3.81 12.97
CA SER A 110 -5.62 -4.77 12.70
C SER A 110 -6.15 -4.68 11.28
N ASP A 111 -6.37 -3.48 10.76
CA ASP A 111 -7.07 -3.23 9.51
C ASP A 111 -6.12 -3.26 8.30
N LEU A 112 -4.97 -2.59 8.37
CA LEU A 112 -4.03 -2.42 7.26
C LEU A 112 -2.87 -3.44 7.30
N LEU A 113 -2.35 -3.75 8.49
CA LEU A 113 -1.14 -4.56 8.65
C LEU A 113 -1.44 -6.00 9.12
N SER A 114 -2.70 -6.39 9.19
CA SER A 114 -3.07 -7.79 9.42
C SER A 114 -2.50 -8.68 8.30
N ILE A 115 -2.20 -9.94 8.61
CA ILE A 115 -1.64 -10.87 7.62
C ILE A 115 -2.46 -10.91 6.33
N PRO A 116 -3.80 -11.08 6.35
CA PRO A 116 -4.58 -11.10 5.12
C PRO A 116 -4.49 -9.79 4.34
N MET A 117 -4.59 -8.65 5.03
CA MET A 117 -4.59 -7.35 4.37
C MET A 117 -3.22 -6.96 3.84
N ALA A 118 -2.15 -7.17 4.61
CA ALA A 118 -0.78 -6.91 4.16
C ALA A 118 -0.43 -7.74 2.91
N HIS A 119 -0.87 -9.02 2.88
CA HIS A 119 -0.70 -9.88 1.71
C HIS A 119 -1.46 -9.35 0.49
N GLN A 120 -2.72 -8.93 0.69
CA GLN A 120 -3.52 -8.35 -0.38
C GLN A 120 -2.95 -7.03 -0.89
N LEU A 121 -2.50 -6.16 0.02
CA LEU A 121 -1.93 -4.85 -0.31
C LEU A 121 -0.71 -5.01 -1.23
N VAL A 122 0.19 -5.93 -0.89
CA VAL A 122 1.39 -6.23 -1.68
C VAL A 122 1.03 -6.95 -2.99
N GLY A 123 0.18 -7.99 -2.93
CA GLY A 123 -0.09 -8.86 -4.08
C GLY A 123 -1.09 -8.29 -5.07
N TYR A 124 -2.10 -7.56 -4.60
CA TYR A 124 -3.21 -7.13 -5.44
C TYR A 124 -3.38 -5.61 -5.55
N TYR A 125 -3.02 -4.84 -4.52
CA TYR A 125 -3.32 -3.40 -4.47
C TYR A 125 -2.10 -2.51 -4.65
N THR A 126 -0.96 -3.09 -4.96
CA THR A 126 0.23 -2.38 -5.48
C THR A 126 0.25 -2.51 -7.00
N ILE A 127 0.61 -1.43 -7.67
CA ILE A 127 0.66 -1.32 -9.14
C ILE A 127 2.07 -0.90 -9.53
N ALA A 128 2.69 -1.64 -10.43
CA ALA A 128 3.93 -1.21 -11.07
C ALA A 128 3.57 -0.28 -12.24
N ASP A 129 3.99 0.97 -12.16
CA ASP A 129 3.83 1.95 -13.23
C ASP A 129 5.07 1.92 -14.12
N ASP A 130 4.92 1.36 -15.32
CA ASP A 130 6.05 1.21 -16.25
C ASP A 130 6.52 2.54 -16.85
N LYS A 131 5.63 3.53 -16.94
CA LYS A 131 5.96 4.85 -17.45
C LYS A 131 6.87 5.60 -16.46
N ASP A 132 6.48 5.63 -15.21
CA ASP A 132 7.21 6.35 -14.16
C ASP A 132 8.29 5.48 -13.50
N LYS A 133 8.33 4.16 -13.82
CA LYS A 133 9.22 3.16 -13.19
C LYS A 133 9.10 3.15 -11.65
N THR A 134 7.90 3.38 -11.14
CA THR A 134 7.59 3.45 -9.72
C THR A 134 6.50 2.48 -9.33
N LEU A 135 6.47 2.10 -8.05
CA LEU A 135 5.33 1.42 -7.47
C LEU A 135 4.31 2.46 -6.99
N LYS A 136 3.04 2.13 -7.15
CA LYS A 136 1.91 2.89 -6.63
C LYS A 136 1.03 1.97 -5.79
N VAL A 137 0.61 2.40 -4.62
CA VAL A 137 -0.32 1.66 -3.77
C VAL A 137 -1.67 2.35 -3.78
N LEU A 138 -2.75 1.56 -3.76
CA LEU A 138 -4.10 2.12 -3.70
C LEU A 138 -4.33 2.86 -2.37
N ARG A 139 -5.06 3.97 -2.44
CA ARG A 139 -5.63 4.63 -1.27
C ARG A 139 -6.77 3.78 -0.69
N SER A 140 -7.08 3.97 0.57
CA SER A 140 -8.15 3.23 1.27
C SER A 140 -9.48 3.22 0.52
N TYR A 141 -9.99 4.37 0.09
CA TYR A 141 -11.25 4.44 -0.66
C TYR A 141 -11.19 3.73 -2.03
N GLN A 142 -10.03 3.71 -2.69
CA GLN A 142 -9.84 2.95 -3.93
C GLN A 142 -9.88 1.44 -3.64
N TYR A 143 -9.25 1.01 -2.55
CA TYR A 143 -9.33 -0.37 -2.08
C TYR A 143 -10.78 -0.81 -1.86
N PHE A 144 -11.57 -0.01 -1.12
CA PHE A 144 -12.98 -0.32 -0.88
C PHE A 144 -13.80 -0.34 -2.17
N ALA A 145 -13.56 0.61 -3.07
CA ALA A 145 -14.24 0.67 -4.36
C ALA A 145 -13.93 -0.56 -5.22
N VAL A 146 -12.66 -0.94 -5.35
CA VAL A 146 -12.21 -2.12 -6.12
C VAL A 146 -12.83 -3.39 -5.55
N ASN A 147 -12.80 -3.57 -4.22
CA ASN A 147 -13.42 -4.74 -3.59
C ASN A 147 -14.92 -4.78 -3.83
N LYS A 148 -15.59 -3.65 -3.72
CA LYS A 148 -17.03 -3.60 -3.95
C LYS A 148 -17.41 -3.95 -5.39
N ILE A 149 -16.65 -3.46 -6.36
CA ILE A 149 -16.86 -3.80 -7.78
C ILE A 149 -16.65 -5.30 -7.99
N SER A 150 -15.54 -5.85 -7.50
CA SER A 150 -15.24 -7.28 -7.63
C SER A 150 -16.29 -8.16 -6.94
N ASP A 151 -16.71 -7.79 -5.73
CA ASP A 151 -17.73 -8.51 -4.96
C ASP A 151 -19.09 -8.54 -5.68
N VAL A 152 -19.52 -7.41 -6.22
CA VAL A 152 -20.76 -7.33 -7.03
C VAL A 152 -20.63 -8.17 -8.28
N THR A 153 -19.52 -8.13 -8.99
CA THR A 153 -19.30 -8.92 -10.20
C THR A 153 -19.35 -10.41 -9.90
N HIS A 154 -18.66 -10.85 -8.85
CA HIS A 154 -18.61 -12.26 -8.45
C HIS A 154 -19.95 -12.81 -7.98
N LYS A 155 -20.72 -12.02 -7.20
CA LYS A 155 -22.02 -12.47 -6.64
C LYS A 155 -23.18 -12.32 -7.59
N THR A 156 -22.96 -11.75 -8.75
CA THR A 156 -24.01 -11.50 -9.74
C THR A 156 -24.39 -12.77 -10.49
N ASN A 157 -25.69 -13.09 -10.52
CA ASN A 157 -26.23 -14.10 -11.43
C ASN A 157 -26.55 -13.44 -12.78
N TRP A 158 -25.64 -13.57 -13.74
CA TRP A 158 -25.73 -12.94 -15.05
C TRP A 158 -26.85 -13.54 -15.93
N ASP A 159 -27.30 -14.78 -15.65
CA ASP A 159 -28.34 -15.47 -16.42
C ASP A 159 -29.74 -14.94 -16.18
N THR A 160 -29.95 -14.26 -15.03
CA THR A 160 -31.30 -13.78 -14.66
C THR A 160 -31.65 -12.43 -15.24
N HIS A 161 -30.74 -11.75 -15.92
CA HIS A 161 -30.88 -10.39 -16.43
C HIS A 161 -31.30 -9.36 -15.36
N GLN A 162 -31.15 -9.69 -14.08
CA GLN A 162 -31.52 -8.80 -12.97
C GLN A 162 -30.41 -7.83 -12.56
N HIS A 163 -29.32 -7.83 -13.33
CA HIS A 163 -28.18 -7.02 -13.01
C HIS A 163 -28.41 -5.60 -13.37
N ARG A 164 -28.13 -4.75 -12.41
CA ARG A 164 -28.22 -3.31 -12.54
C ARG A 164 -26.86 -2.63 -12.63
N GLY A 165 -25.78 -3.40 -12.48
CA GLY A 165 -24.45 -2.84 -12.35
C GLY A 165 -24.33 -2.00 -11.08
N GLY A 166 -23.59 -0.89 -11.17
CA GLY A 166 -23.41 0.04 -10.06
C GLY A 166 -22.68 1.30 -10.50
N PHE A 167 -22.48 2.19 -9.56
CA PHE A 167 -21.65 3.37 -9.76
C PHE A 167 -20.76 3.62 -8.55
N ILE A 168 -19.60 4.19 -8.81
CA ILE A 168 -18.67 4.66 -7.79
C ILE A 168 -18.52 6.17 -7.98
N TRP A 169 -18.82 6.93 -6.94
CA TRP A 169 -18.68 8.36 -6.97
C TRP A 169 -17.24 8.77 -6.66
N HIS A 170 -16.56 9.27 -7.64
CA HIS A 170 -15.20 9.78 -7.53
C HIS A 170 -15.14 11.26 -7.89
N THR A 171 -14.41 12.04 -7.10
CA THR A 171 -14.09 13.43 -7.45
C THR A 171 -13.02 13.50 -8.56
N THR A 172 -12.87 14.67 -9.17
CA THR A 172 -11.78 14.90 -10.13
C THR A 172 -10.42 14.74 -9.44
N GLY A 173 -9.48 14.06 -10.09
CA GLY A 173 -8.14 13.84 -9.53
C GLY A 173 -8.03 12.73 -8.47
N SER A 174 -9.13 12.08 -8.08
CA SER A 174 -9.11 11.01 -7.06
C SER A 174 -8.61 9.65 -7.55
N GLY A 175 -8.08 9.57 -8.78
CA GLY A 175 -7.51 8.32 -9.32
C GLY A 175 -8.53 7.32 -9.85
N LYS A 176 -9.60 7.80 -10.49
CA LYS A 176 -10.62 6.97 -11.18
C LYS A 176 -10.00 5.91 -12.08
N THR A 177 -9.04 6.31 -12.90
CA THR A 177 -8.34 5.42 -13.83
C THR A 177 -7.65 4.26 -13.11
N MET A 178 -6.99 4.54 -11.98
CA MET A 178 -6.31 3.50 -11.19
C MET A 178 -7.32 2.53 -10.57
N THR A 179 -8.44 3.03 -10.04
CA THR A 179 -9.52 2.22 -9.50
C THR A 179 -10.13 1.31 -10.58
N SER A 180 -10.46 1.87 -11.73
CA SER A 180 -11.03 1.12 -12.86
C SER A 180 -10.06 0.08 -13.41
N PHE A 181 -8.80 0.46 -13.62
CA PHE A 181 -7.76 -0.47 -14.09
C PHE A 181 -7.59 -1.65 -13.13
N LYS A 182 -7.49 -1.38 -11.82
CA LYS A 182 -7.31 -2.45 -10.84
C LYS A 182 -8.56 -3.35 -10.74
N SER A 183 -9.75 -2.79 -10.81
CA SER A 183 -11.00 -3.58 -10.86
C SER A 183 -11.03 -4.49 -12.08
N ALA A 184 -10.72 -3.95 -13.26
CA ALA A 184 -10.63 -4.70 -14.50
C ALA A 184 -9.62 -5.85 -14.42
N GLN A 185 -8.43 -5.59 -13.86
CA GLN A 185 -7.40 -6.59 -13.67
C GLN A 185 -7.84 -7.72 -12.73
N LEU A 186 -8.48 -7.40 -11.61
CA LEU A 186 -8.93 -8.41 -10.65
C LEU A 186 -10.05 -9.27 -11.24
N ILE A 187 -11.02 -8.66 -11.92
CA ILE A 187 -12.12 -9.38 -12.58
C ILE A 187 -11.58 -10.30 -13.67
N ALA A 188 -10.63 -9.84 -14.48
CA ALA A 188 -10.00 -10.67 -15.51
C ALA A 188 -9.23 -11.87 -14.91
N ASN A 189 -8.60 -11.66 -13.75
CA ASN A 189 -7.82 -12.70 -13.08
C ASN A 189 -8.68 -13.70 -12.28
N SER A 190 -9.87 -13.30 -11.83
CA SER A 190 -10.78 -14.17 -11.08
C SER A 190 -11.53 -15.19 -11.95
N GLY A 191 -11.60 -14.95 -13.26
CA GLY A 191 -12.38 -15.76 -14.17
C GLY A 191 -13.89 -15.46 -14.13
N ASP A 192 -14.31 -14.37 -13.47
CA ASP A 192 -15.71 -13.96 -13.40
C ASP A 192 -16.21 -13.35 -14.73
N ALA A 193 -15.31 -13.05 -15.65
CA ALA A 193 -15.65 -12.55 -16.98
C ALA A 193 -14.66 -13.03 -18.04
N ASP A 194 -15.18 -13.42 -19.21
CA ASP A 194 -14.37 -13.84 -20.37
C ASP A 194 -13.62 -12.66 -21.00
N LYS A 195 -14.19 -11.47 -20.92
CA LYS A 195 -13.61 -10.24 -21.45
C LYS A 195 -13.92 -9.07 -20.53
N VAL A 196 -12.92 -8.24 -20.32
CA VAL A 196 -13.05 -6.98 -19.63
C VAL A 196 -12.65 -5.86 -20.59
N VAL A 197 -13.54 -4.89 -20.80
CA VAL A 197 -13.28 -3.70 -21.61
C VAL A 197 -13.03 -2.53 -20.68
N PHE A 198 -11.90 -1.88 -20.87
CA PHE A 198 -11.43 -0.77 -20.02
C PHE A 198 -11.19 0.49 -20.87
#